data_bb9c6282e889641a13618ecee52f4cc4
#
_entry.id   bb9c6282e889641a13618ecee52f4cc4
#
_cell.length_a   1.000
_cell.length_b   1.000
_cell.length_c   1.000
_cell.angle_alpha   90.00
_cell.angle_beta   90.00
_cell.angle_gamma   90.00
#
_symmetry.space_group_name_H-M   'P 1'
#
loop_
_entity.id
_entity.type
_entity.pdbx_description
1 polymer ?
#
loop_
_entity_poly.entity_id
_entity_poly.type
_entity_poly.pdbx_seq_one_letter_code
_entity_poly.pdbx_strand_id
1 'polypeptide(L)'
;VLRSLSHPEPDVQTTSIHSRRGQRRDRIIAAATELAVLGYDSCQIRSVAAAAGMSAGTVYQYFPSKDELLLACFYEWLWDFETEYRGVADETDPFQRLLRVALTLTNRLCASTQLAEAMIRPYLYADGTAAIQADLVRQQTVRIFIGSVDEGNAAARETGAAEILSDVWMANVAAFAQRRISVGELSERLARTVSLLKR
;
A
#
# COMPACT_ATOMS: atom_id res chain seq x y z
N VAL A 1 16.94 29.47 46.51
CA VAL A 1 17.79 29.30 45.31
C VAL A 1 17.17 28.18 44.48
N LEU A 2 16.30 28.54 43.53
CA LEU A 2 15.68 27.61 42.59
C LEU A 2 16.58 27.54 41.35
N ARG A 3 17.21 26.40 41.10
CA ARG A 3 17.93 26.08 39.87
C ARG A 3 16.88 25.80 38.75
N SER A 4 16.83 26.67 37.78
CA SER A 4 16.11 26.50 36.52
C SER A 4 16.73 25.30 35.77
N LEU A 5 15.94 24.26 35.54
CA LEU A 5 16.26 23.14 34.63
C LEU A 5 15.94 23.59 33.22
N SER A 6 16.96 24.02 32.48
CA SER A 6 16.87 24.28 31.06
C SER A 6 16.63 22.94 30.33
N HIS A 7 15.50 22.80 29.68
CA HIS A 7 15.28 21.71 28.70
C HIS A 7 16.13 22.02 27.48
N PRO A 8 16.89 21.07 26.94
CA PRO A 8 17.59 21.28 25.67
C PRO A 8 16.54 21.40 24.55
N GLU A 9 16.59 22.49 23.81
CA GLU A 9 15.83 22.65 22.57
C GLU A 9 16.26 21.56 21.56
N PRO A 10 15.31 20.98 20.78
CA PRO A 10 15.66 20.01 19.74
C PRO A 10 16.55 20.69 18.70
N ASP A 11 17.70 20.07 18.43
CA ASP A 11 18.72 20.56 17.53
C ASP A 11 18.14 20.73 16.10
N VAL A 12 18.05 21.99 15.63
CA VAL A 12 17.52 22.38 14.32
C VAL A 12 18.23 21.65 13.17
N GLN A 13 19.51 21.29 13.36
CA GLN A 13 20.28 20.53 12.38
C GLN A 13 19.79 19.09 12.23
N THR A 14 19.42 18.42 13.32
CA THR A 14 18.88 17.05 13.31
C THR A 14 17.54 17.00 12.58
N THR A 15 16.65 17.97 12.82
CA THR A 15 15.36 18.10 12.13
C THR A 15 15.54 18.32 10.62
N SER A 16 16.52 19.14 10.19
CA SER A 16 16.82 19.40 8.78
C SER A 16 17.35 18.16 8.05
N ILE A 17 18.19 17.34 8.71
CA ILE A 17 18.76 16.12 8.12
C ILE A 17 17.65 15.06 7.93
N HIS A 18 16.78 14.88 8.93
CA HIS A 18 15.64 13.96 8.82
C HIS A 18 14.67 14.37 7.70
N SER A 19 14.38 15.66 7.56
CA SER A 19 13.55 16.19 6.48
C SER A 19 14.16 15.92 5.09
N ARG A 20 15.46 16.16 4.91
CA ARG A 20 16.16 15.89 3.62
C ARG A 20 16.22 14.41 3.29
N ARG A 21 16.37 13.53 4.29
CA ARG A 21 16.37 12.08 4.10
C ARG A 21 14.98 11.59 3.68
N GLY A 22 13.92 12.10 4.31
CA GLY A 22 12.53 11.85 3.91
C GLY A 22 12.28 12.25 2.45
N GLN A 23 12.58 13.49 2.09
CA GLN A 23 12.39 14.00 0.72
C GLN A 23 13.12 13.16 -0.36
N ARG A 24 14.31 12.63 -0.05
CA ARG A 24 15.03 11.74 -0.98
C ARG A 24 14.34 10.39 -1.13
N ARG A 25 13.86 9.83 -0.01
CA ARG A 25 13.08 8.57 -0.02
C ARG A 25 11.83 8.73 -0.88
N ASP A 26 11.09 9.81 -0.68
CA ASP A 26 9.85 10.09 -1.41
C ASP A 26 10.09 10.26 -2.91
N ARG A 27 11.18 10.95 -3.30
CA ARG A 27 11.59 11.07 -4.71
C ARG A 27 11.93 9.72 -5.35
N ILE A 28 12.58 8.81 -4.61
CA ILE A 28 12.89 7.47 -5.10
C ILE A 28 11.60 6.67 -5.32
N ILE A 29 10.68 6.73 -4.35
CA ILE A 29 9.37 6.05 -4.44
C ILE A 29 8.56 6.60 -5.61
N ALA A 30 8.45 7.92 -5.76
CA ALA A 30 7.74 8.52 -6.87
C ALA A 30 8.29 8.07 -8.23
N ALA A 31 9.61 8.12 -8.43
CA ALA A 31 10.26 7.65 -9.65
C ALA A 31 10.04 6.15 -9.90
N ALA A 32 10.06 5.32 -8.85
CA ALA A 32 9.81 3.88 -8.97
C ALA A 32 8.35 3.58 -9.29
N THR A 33 7.41 4.32 -8.72
CA THR A 33 5.97 4.18 -9.00
C THR A 33 5.64 4.54 -10.45
N GLU A 34 6.24 5.61 -10.98
CA GLU A 34 6.10 5.96 -12.40
C GLU A 34 6.62 4.85 -13.33
N LEU A 35 7.77 4.24 -13.00
CA LEU A 35 8.32 3.12 -13.78
C LEU A 35 7.51 1.84 -13.60
N ALA A 36 6.85 1.63 -12.46
CA ALA A 36 6.02 0.46 -12.20
C ALA A 36 4.80 0.38 -13.14
N VAL A 37 4.31 1.50 -13.64
CA VAL A 37 3.25 1.53 -14.67
C VAL A 37 3.70 0.86 -15.97
N LEU A 38 5.03 0.87 -16.25
CA LEU A 38 5.63 0.19 -17.39
C LEU A 38 5.93 -1.29 -17.12
N GLY A 39 5.76 -1.76 -15.88
CA GLY A 39 5.92 -3.14 -15.44
C GLY A 39 7.11 -3.37 -14.52
N TYR A 40 7.10 -4.53 -13.88
CA TYR A 40 8.11 -4.93 -12.92
C TYR A 40 9.55 -4.82 -13.46
N ASP A 41 9.81 -5.25 -14.70
CA ASP A 41 11.16 -5.26 -15.27
C ASP A 41 11.70 -3.86 -15.56
N SER A 42 10.85 -2.87 -15.71
CA SER A 42 11.23 -1.45 -15.90
C SER A 42 11.78 -0.80 -14.62
N CYS A 43 11.46 -1.34 -13.44
CA CYS A 43 11.87 -0.82 -12.14
C CYS A 43 13.28 -1.26 -11.72
N GLN A 44 14.26 -1.28 -12.63
CA GLN A 44 15.64 -1.56 -12.24
C GLN A 44 16.19 -0.41 -11.39
N ILE A 45 16.97 -0.73 -10.35
CA ILE A 45 17.51 0.28 -9.41
C ILE A 45 18.29 1.39 -10.18
N ARG A 46 19.01 1.05 -11.26
CA ARG A 46 19.71 2.05 -12.10
C ARG A 46 18.73 2.98 -12.82
N SER A 47 17.62 2.44 -13.33
CA SER A 47 16.57 3.25 -14.00
C SER A 47 15.87 4.17 -13.02
N VAL A 48 15.53 3.65 -11.83
CA VAL A 48 14.93 4.46 -10.74
C VAL A 48 15.89 5.56 -10.28
N ALA A 49 17.18 5.25 -10.11
CA ALA A 49 18.18 6.23 -9.71
C ALA A 49 18.30 7.37 -10.73
N ALA A 50 18.33 7.04 -12.02
CA ALA A 50 18.37 8.03 -13.10
C ALA A 50 17.12 8.91 -13.10
N ALA A 51 15.91 8.33 -12.99
CA ALA A 51 14.65 9.05 -12.92
C ALA A 51 14.55 9.94 -11.66
N ALA A 52 15.04 9.47 -10.51
CA ALA A 52 15.10 10.22 -9.26
C ALA A 52 16.21 11.30 -9.22
N GLY A 53 17.10 11.35 -10.23
CA GLY A 53 18.26 12.26 -10.23
C GLY A 53 19.28 11.93 -9.14
N MET A 54 19.55 10.64 -8.92
CA MET A 54 20.44 10.13 -7.87
C MET A 54 21.37 9.05 -8.40
N SER A 55 22.42 8.70 -7.63
CA SER A 55 23.23 7.52 -7.95
C SER A 55 22.54 6.24 -7.49
N ALA A 56 22.80 5.10 -8.15
CA ALA A 56 22.32 3.79 -7.73
C ALA A 56 22.76 3.45 -6.29
N GLY A 57 24.00 3.83 -5.91
CA GLY A 57 24.48 3.66 -4.54
C GLY A 57 23.65 4.42 -3.51
N THR A 58 23.14 5.61 -3.88
CA THR A 58 22.22 6.36 -3.03
C THR A 58 20.90 5.61 -2.87
N VAL A 59 20.32 5.04 -3.94
CA VAL A 59 19.07 4.27 -3.85
C VAL A 59 19.26 3.05 -2.96
N TYR A 60 20.37 2.31 -3.07
CA TYR A 60 20.67 1.15 -2.22
C TYR A 60 20.79 1.48 -0.72
N GLN A 61 21.13 2.73 -0.37
CA GLN A 61 21.13 3.17 1.04
C GLN A 61 19.72 3.27 1.66
N TYR A 62 18.68 3.42 0.83
CA TYR A 62 17.27 3.48 1.26
C TYR A 62 16.54 2.16 1.07
N PHE A 63 16.83 1.46 0.00
CA PHE A 63 16.17 0.24 -0.42
C PHE A 63 17.21 -0.79 -0.85
N PRO A 64 17.52 -1.78 0.01
CA PRO A 64 18.53 -2.81 -0.26
C PRO A 64 18.27 -3.64 -1.52
N SER A 65 16.98 -3.76 -1.91
CA SER A 65 16.59 -4.51 -3.10
C SER A 65 15.51 -3.77 -3.89
N LYS A 66 15.31 -4.18 -5.14
CA LYS A 66 14.21 -3.76 -5.99
C LYS A 66 12.85 -4.13 -5.38
N ASP A 67 12.76 -5.31 -4.78
CA ASP A 67 11.52 -5.81 -4.21
C ASP A 67 11.12 -5.02 -2.96
N GLU A 68 12.08 -4.67 -2.09
CA GLU A 68 11.80 -3.77 -0.96
C GLU A 68 11.37 -2.37 -1.42
N LEU A 69 11.96 -1.85 -2.49
CA LEU A 69 11.52 -0.58 -3.08
C LEU A 69 10.09 -0.65 -3.60
N LEU A 70 9.75 -1.70 -4.35
CA LEU A 70 8.40 -1.86 -4.90
C LEU A 70 7.35 -2.14 -3.83
N LEU A 71 7.70 -2.85 -2.76
CA LEU A 71 6.84 -3.00 -1.58
C LEU A 71 6.58 -1.64 -0.89
N ALA A 72 7.61 -0.80 -0.79
CA ALA A 72 7.43 0.56 -0.28
C ALA A 72 6.54 1.40 -1.20
N CYS A 73 6.67 1.27 -2.53
CA CYS A 73 5.77 1.92 -3.50
C CYS A 73 4.32 1.44 -3.31
N PHE A 74 4.12 0.14 -3.11
CA PHE A 74 2.79 -0.42 -2.90
C PHE A 74 2.17 0.07 -1.59
N TYR A 75 2.95 0.14 -0.51
CA TYR A 75 2.50 0.68 0.76
C TYR A 75 2.07 2.16 0.65
N GLU A 76 2.89 3.01 0.02
CA GLU A 76 2.55 4.43 -0.18
C GLU A 76 1.32 4.59 -1.08
N TRP A 77 1.20 3.79 -2.13
CA TRP A 77 0.04 3.78 -3.03
C TRP A 77 -1.25 3.43 -2.28
N LEU A 78 -1.21 2.46 -1.34
CA LEU A 78 -2.34 2.12 -0.48
C LEU A 78 -2.66 3.23 0.52
N TRP A 79 -1.63 3.89 1.04
CA TRP A 79 -1.79 5.03 1.94
C TRP A 79 -2.47 6.22 1.25
N ASP A 80 -2.05 6.55 0.03
CA ASP A 80 -2.65 7.60 -0.78
C ASP A 80 -4.12 7.27 -1.07
N PHE A 81 -4.40 6.01 -1.44
CA PHE A 81 -5.77 5.54 -1.61
C PHE A 81 -6.62 5.75 -0.35
N GLU A 82 -6.14 5.34 0.82
CA GLU A 82 -6.86 5.52 2.08
C GLU A 82 -7.15 6.98 2.35
N THR A 83 -6.16 7.85 2.12
CA THR A 83 -6.27 9.29 2.39
C THR A 83 -7.29 9.96 1.47
N GLU A 84 -7.29 9.61 0.18
CA GLU A 84 -8.22 10.15 -0.80
C GLU A 84 -9.65 9.61 -0.61
N TYR A 85 -9.78 8.36 -0.14
CA TYR A 85 -11.07 7.68 -0.02
C TYR A 85 -11.79 7.96 1.30
N ARG A 86 -11.15 8.56 2.30
CA ARG A 86 -11.77 8.91 3.57
C ARG A 86 -12.94 9.85 3.36
N GLY A 87 -14.13 9.42 3.82
CA GLY A 87 -15.33 10.26 3.84
C GLY A 87 -16.25 10.16 2.63
N VAL A 88 -16.05 9.21 1.71
CA VAL A 88 -16.88 9.03 0.51
C VAL A 88 -18.06 8.05 0.76
N ALA A 89 -18.56 7.88 1.96
CA ALA A 89 -19.59 6.87 2.25
C ALA A 89 -20.96 7.46 2.48
N ASP A 90 -21.80 7.55 1.42
CA ASP A 90 -23.27 7.71 1.53
C ASP A 90 -24.01 6.39 1.83
N GLU A 91 -23.28 5.30 2.06
CA GLU A 91 -23.84 3.96 2.20
C GLU A 91 -23.99 3.59 3.69
N THR A 92 -25.20 3.25 4.12
CA THR A 92 -25.51 2.91 5.51
C THR A 92 -25.16 1.48 5.88
N ASP A 93 -25.16 0.55 4.91
CA ASP A 93 -24.84 -0.86 5.12
C ASP A 93 -23.30 -1.07 5.13
N PRO A 94 -22.69 -1.50 6.24
CA PRO A 94 -21.24 -1.69 6.33
C PRO A 94 -20.70 -2.70 5.31
N PHE A 95 -21.47 -3.73 4.97
CA PHE A 95 -21.05 -4.72 3.95
C PHE A 95 -21.08 -4.14 2.54
N GLN A 96 -21.99 -3.20 2.25
CA GLN A 96 -21.98 -2.49 0.96
C GLN A 96 -20.83 -1.49 0.89
N ARG A 97 -20.50 -0.80 1.99
CA ARG A 97 -19.30 0.05 2.06
C ARG A 97 -18.04 -0.76 1.81
N LEU A 98 -17.91 -1.92 2.49
CA LEU A 98 -16.80 -2.83 2.34
C LEU A 98 -16.61 -3.30 0.88
N LEU A 99 -17.70 -3.70 0.23
CA LEU A 99 -17.68 -4.09 -1.18
C LEU A 99 -17.26 -2.92 -2.09
N ARG A 100 -17.81 -1.74 -1.86
CA ARG A 100 -17.50 -0.55 -2.65
C ARG A 100 -16.01 -0.19 -2.58
N VAL A 101 -15.44 -0.20 -1.38
CA VAL A 101 -13.99 0.05 -1.18
C VAL A 101 -13.17 -1.00 -1.91
N ALA A 102 -13.51 -2.29 -1.76
CA ALA A 102 -12.81 -3.38 -2.42
C ALA A 102 -12.85 -3.25 -3.95
N LEU A 103 -14.00 -2.91 -4.52
CA LEU A 103 -14.14 -2.70 -5.98
C LEU A 103 -13.39 -1.45 -6.46
N THR A 104 -13.42 -0.35 -5.70
CA THR A 104 -12.72 0.88 -6.06
C THR A 104 -11.21 0.67 -6.03
N LEU A 105 -10.69 0.02 -4.98
CA LEU A 105 -9.28 -0.33 -4.85
C LEU A 105 -8.85 -1.28 -5.99
N THR A 106 -9.69 -2.27 -6.32
CA THR A 106 -9.47 -3.19 -7.45
C THR A 106 -9.37 -2.44 -8.76
N ASN A 107 -10.36 -1.62 -9.09
CA ASN A 107 -10.41 -0.88 -10.36
C ASN A 107 -9.19 0.03 -10.51
N ARG A 108 -8.75 0.67 -9.43
CA ARG A 108 -7.59 1.57 -9.44
C ARG A 108 -6.27 0.80 -9.65
N LEU A 109 -6.07 -0.33 -8.97
CA LEU A 109 -4.84 -1.13 -9.12
C LEU A 109 -4.82 -1.90 -10.43
N CYS A 110 -5.95 -2.50 -10.79
CA CYS A 110 -6.07 -3.35 -11.99
C CYS A 110 -6.34 -2.56 -13.28
N ALA A 111 -6.38 -1.22 -13.24
CA ALA A 111 -6.41 -0.38 -14.44
C ALA A 111 -5.20 -0.64 -15.35
N SER A 112 -4.07 -1.05 -14.79
CA SER A 112 -2.88 -1.52 -15.50
C SER A 112 -2.43 -2.87 -14.96
N THR A 113 -2.42 -3.88 -15.82
CA THR A 113 -1.88 -5.21 -15.46
C THR A 113 -0.41 -5.13 -15.08
N GLN A 114 0.35 -4.26 -15.77
CA GLN A 114 1.77 -4.04 -15.51
C GLN A 114 2.00 -3.46 -14.11
N LEU A 115 1.20 -2.47 -13.71
CA LEU A 115 1.26 -1.90 -12.37
C LEU A 115 0.89 -2.95 -11.31
N ALA A 116 -0.20 -3.67 -11.50
CA ALA A 116 -0.61 -4.73 -10.58
C ALA A 116 0.46 -5.80 -10.43
N GLU A 117 1.10 -6.24 -11.53
CA GLU A 117 2.22 -7.19 -11.49
C GLU A 117 3.41 -6.61 -10.73
N ALA A 118 3.80 -5.36 -11.00
CA ALA A 118 4.93 -4.72 -10.35
C ALA A 118 4.76 -4.59 -8.83
N MET A 119 3.53 -4.33 -8.37
CA MET A 119 3.21 -4.20 -6.93
C MET A 119 3.05 -5.56 -6.24
N ILE A 120 2.42 -6.53 -6.90
CA ILE A 120 2.05 -7.82 -6.28
C ILE A 120 3.21 -8.82 -6.32
N ARG A 121 4.04 -8.82 -7.36
CA ARG A 121 5.13 -9.79 -7.49
C ARG A 121 6.09 -9.77 -6.30
N PRO A 122 6.61 -8.61 -5.84
CA PRO A 122 7.45 -8.56 -4.65
C PRO A 122 6.73 -9.04 -3.38
N TYR A 123 5.43 -8.76 -3.26
CA TYR A 123 4.62 -9.23 -2.13
C TYR A 123 4.53 -10.75 -2.05
N LEU A 124 4.34 -11.42 -3.20
CA LEU A 124 4.20 -12.88 -3.26
C LEU A 124 5.49 -13.65 -2.97
N TYR A 125 6.63 -13.04 -3.23
CA TYR A 125 7.95 -13.68 -3.10
C TYR A 125 8.82 -13.05 -2.02
N ALA A 126 8.23 -12.21 -1.16
CA ALA A 126 8.94 -11.55 -0.08
C ALA A 126 9.53 -12.57 0.91
N ASP A 127 10.82 -12.44 1.17
CA ASP A 127 11.55 -13.20 2.18
C ASP A 127 12.47 -12.28 3.00
N GLY A 128 13.05 -12.78 4.08
CA GLY A 128 14.00 -12.03 4.90
C GLY A 128 13.47 -10.64 5.30
N THR A 129 14.21 -9.59 4.96
CA THR A 129 13.82 -8.18 5.27
C THR A 129 12.64 -7.69 4.45
N ALA A 130 12.44 -8.21 3.23
CA ALA A 130 11.31 -7.88 2.39
C ALA A 130 9.98 -8.38 3.00
N ALA A 131 9.98 -9.48 3.76
CA ALA A 131 8.80 -10.00 4.44
C ALA A 131 8.22 -8.98 5.43
N ILE A 132 9.06 -8.19 6.12
CA ILE A 132 8.63 -7.12 7.02
C ILE A 132 7.86 -6.04 6.24
N GLN A 133 8.35 -5.69 5.06
CA GLN A 133 7.68 -4.71 4.20
C GLN A 133 6.36 -5.26 3.62
N ALA A 134 6.33 -6.53 3.28
CA ALA A 134 5.10 -7.21 2.84
C ALA A 134 4.03 -7.23 3.95
N ASP A 135 4.44 -7.46 5.20
CA ASP A 135 3.53 -7.36 6.36
C ASP A 135 2.96 -5.95 6.54
N LEU A 136 3.75 -4.90 6.30
CA LEU A 136 3.24 -3.51 6.33
C LEU A 136 2.20 -3.28 5.22
N VAL A 137 2.41 -3.79 4.02
CA VAL A 137 1.44 -3.75 2.92
C VAL A 137 0.15 -4.47 3.32
N ARG A 138 0.25 -5.67 3.90
CA ARG A 138 -0.91 -6.42 4.40
C ARG A 138 -1.66 -5.64 5.47
N GLN A 139 -0.96 -5.13 6.49
CA GLN A 139 -1.58 -4.34 7.56
C GLN A 139 -2.28 -3.08 7.03
N GLN A 140 -1.67 -2.40 6.06
CA GLN A 140 -2.27 -1.22 5.43
C GLN A 140 -3.55 -1.59 4.66
N THR A 141 -3.55 -2.72 3.94
CA THR A 141 -4.74 -3.22 3.23
C THR A 141 -5.86 -3.54 4.22
N VAL A 142 -5.57 -4.28 5.29
CA VAL A 142 -6.54 -4.58 6.36
C VAL A 142 -7.09 -3.29 6.97
N ARG A 143 -6.25 -2.29 7.23
CA ARG A 143 -6.66 -1.00 7.79
C ARG A 143 -7.65 -0.26 6.88
N ILE A 144 -7.42 -0.27 5.57
CA ILE A 144 -8.35 0.31 4.57
C ILE A 144 -9.73 -0.35 4.67
N PHE A 145 -9.76 -1.68 4.72
CA PHE A 145 -11.03 -2.42 4.79
C PHE A 145 -11.73 -2.24 6.14
N ILE A 146 -11.03 -2.29 7.26
CA ILE A 146 -11.59 -2.01 8.59
C ILE A 146 -12.14 -0.57 8.63
N GLY A 147 -11.37 0.40 8.15
CA GLY A 147 -11.79 1.81 8.10
C GLY A 147 -13.05 2.04 7.27
N SER A 148 -13.39 1.14 6.33
CA SER A 148 -14.63 1.23 5.55
C SER A 148 -15.88 0.78 6.31
N VAL A 149 -15.73 -0.04 7.34
CA VAL A 149 -16.86 -0.55 8.15
C VAL A 149 -16.95 0.15 9.51
N ASP A 150 -15.84 0.72 9.99
CA ASP A 150 -15.75 1.35 11.31
C ASP A 150 -16.14 2.84 11.26
N GLU A 151 -17.34 3.14 11.72
CA GLU A 151 -17.79 4.50 12.04
C GLU A 151 -17.64 4.84 13.54
N GLY A 152 -16.66 4.18 14.20
CA GLY A 152 -16.40 4.37 15.64
C GLY A 152 -17.10 3.35 16.53
N ASN A 153 -17.84 2.40 15.97
CA ASN A 153 -18.55 1.34 16.73
C ASN A 153 -18.80 0.06 15.90
N ALA A 154 -17.84 -0.33 15.04
CA ALA A 154 -17.97 -1.57 14.25
C ALA A 154 -18.10 -2.79 15.16
N ALA A 155 -19.08 -3.66 14.88
CA ALA A 155 -19.18 -4.93 15.55
C ALA A 155 -18.01 -5.85 15.18
N ALA A 156 -17.62 -6.76 16.09
CA ALA A 156 -16.54 -7.72 15.87
C ALA A 156 -16.69 -8.52 14.56
N ARG A 157 -17.96 -8.76 14.14
CA ARG A 157 -18.29 -9.44 12.88
C ARG A 157 -17.85 -8.64 11.65
N GLU A 158 -18.08 -7.33 11.65
CA GLU A 158 -17.76 -6.45 10.54
C GLU A 158 -16.24 -6.30 10.39
N THR A 159 -15.54 -6.18 11.52
CA THR A 159 -14.06 -6.18 11.55
C THR A 159 -13.51 -7.50 10.99
N GLY A 160 -14.01 -8.65 11.46
CA GLY A 160 -13.60 -9.96 10.96
C GLY A 160 -13.91 -10.16 9.46
N ALA A 161 -15.04 -9.62 8.98
CA ALA A 161 -15.38 -9.65 7.56
C ALA A 161 -14.40 -8.82 6.72
N ALA A 162 -13.98 -7.65 7.23
CA ALA A 162 -12.99 -6.78 6.58
C ALA A 162 -11.62 -7.46 6.49
N GLU A 163 -11.16 -8.12 7.56
CA GLU A 163 -9.92 -8.89 7.57
C GLU A 163 -9.94 -10.03 6.54
N ILE A 164 -11.00 -10.84 6.54
CA ILE A 164 -11.16 -11.96 5.58
C ILE A 164 -11.20 -11.42 4.14
N LEU A 165 -11.95 -10.33 3.89
CA LEU A 165 -12.03 -9.76 2.55
C LEU A 165 -10.68 -9.19 2.09
N SER A 166 -9.87 -8.65 2.99
CA SER A 166 -8.52 -8.20 2.68
C SER A 166 -7.65 -9.33 2.14
N ASP A 167 -7.65 -10.49 2.82
CA ASP A 167 -6.89 -11.67 2.38
C ASP A 167 -7.43 -12.23 1.05
N VAL A 168 -8.76 -12.29 0.89
CA VAL A 168 -9.41 -12.68 -0.38
C VAL A 168 -9.07 -11.71 -1.51
N TRP A 169 -9.07 -10.39 -1.25
CA TRP A 169 -8.70 -9.37 -2.21
C TRP A 169 -7.27 -9.58 -2.70
N MET A 170 -6.32 -9.69 -1.78
CA MET A 170 -4.90 -9.88 -2.11
C MET A 170 -4.68 -11.13 -2.97
N ALA A 171 -5.30 -12.27 -2.61
CA ALA A 171 -5.20 -13.51 -3.37
C ALA A 171 -5.77 -13.38 -4.81
N ASN A 172 -6.87 -12.65 -4.97
CA ASN A 172 -7.48 -12.44 -6.28
C ASN A 172 -6.72 -11.40 -7.14
N VAL A 173 -6.17 -10.35 -6.54
CA VAL A 173 -5.26 -9.42 -7.24
C VAL A 173 -4.00 -10.15 -7.72
N ALA A 174 -3.45 -11.06 -6.92
CA ALA A 174 -2.35 -11.92 -7.35
C ALA A 174 -2.73 -12.79 -8.56
N ALA A 175 -3.93 -13.39 -8.55
CA ALA A 175 -4.42 -14.17 -9.69
C ALA A 175 -4.63 -13.32 -10.95
N PHE A 176 -5.09 -12.07 -10.79
CA PHE A 176 -5.21 -11.11 -11.88
C PHE A 176 -3.82 -10.71 -12.45
N ALA A 177 -2.87 -10.33 -11.60
CA ALA A 177 -1.51 -9.99 -12.01
C ALA A 177 -0.81 -11.15 -12.76
N GLN A 178 -1.11 -12.38 -12.38
CA GLN A 178 -0.66 -13.61 -13.08
C GLN A 178 -1.51 -13.96 -14.31
N ARG A 179 -2.47 -13.11 -14.72
CA ARG A 179 -3.35 -13.31 -15.89
C ARG A 179 -4.19 -14.58 -15.83
N ARG A 180 -4.49 -15.09 -14.61
CA ARG A 180 -5.33 -16.27 -14.40
C ARG A 180 -6.82 -15.96 -14.33
N ILE A 181 -7.17 -14.70 -14.05
CA ILE A 181 -8.55 -14.22 -14.00
C ILE A 181 -8.62 -12.79 -14.60
N SER A 182 -9.79 -12.40 -15.06
CA SER A 182 -10.10 -11.03 -15.46
C SER A 182 -10.46 -10.15 -14.28
N VAL A 183 -10.44 -8.83 -14.45
CA VAL A 183 -10.93 -7.89 -13.43
C VAL A 183 -12.42 -8.07 -13.14
N GLY A 184 -13.21 -8.47 -14.13
CA GLY A 184 -14.63 -8.80 -13.95
C GLY A 184 -14.83 -10.00 -13.03
N GLU A 185 -14.11 -11.11 -13.27
CA GLU A 185 -14.13 -12.29 -12.39
C GLU A 185 -13.65 -11.97 -10.98
N LEU A 186 -12.62 -11.13 -10.84
CA LEU A 186 -12.15 -10.66 -9.53
C LEU A 186 -13.29 -9.94 -8.81
N SER A 187 -13.94 -8.99 -9.46
CA SER A 187 -15.06 -8.21 -8.91
C SER A 187 -16.23 -9.10 -8.47
N GLU A 188 -16.59 -10.09 -9.30
CA GLU A 188 -17.65 -11.08 -8.97
C GLU A 188 -17.28 -11.92 -7.73
N ARG A 189 -16.03 -12.33 -7.61
CA ARG A 189 -15.54 -13.09 -6.45
C ARG A 189 -15.62 -12.27 -5.17
N LEU A 190 -15.25 -10.98 -5.20
CA LEU A 190 -15.38 -10.08 -4.06
C LEU A 190 -16.85 -9.89 -3.66
N ALA A 191 -17.74 -9.64 -4.62
CA ALA A 191 -19.17 -9.48 -4.36
C ALA A 191 -19.77 -10.74 -3.74
N ARG A 192 -19.41 -11.92 -4.23
CA ARG A 192 -19.82 -13.20 -3.67
C ARG A 192 -19.31 -13.41 -2.24
N THR A 193 -18.03 -13.06 -1.99
CA THR A 193 -17.43 -13.15 -0.65
C THR A 193 -18.20 -12.27 0.34
N VAL A 194 -18.44 -11.00 0.01
CA VAL A 194 -19.20 -10.08 0.87
C VAL A 194 -20.62 -10.60 1.12
N SER A 195 -21.28 -11.14 0.10
CA SER A 195 -22.63 -11.74 0.24
C SER A 195 -22.66 -12.92 1.22
N LEU A 196 -21.58 -13.71 1.28
CA LEU A 196 -21.45 -14.82 2.23
C LEU A 196 -21.16 -14.33 3.65
N LEU A 197 -20.33 -13.31 3.80
CA LEU A 197 -19.96 -12.74 5.10
C LEU A 197 -21.14 -11.99 5.75
N LYS A 198 -22.07 -11.47 4.96
CA LYS A 198 -23.27 -10.77 5.42
C LYS A 198 -24.32 -11.70 6.06
N ARG A 199 -24.31 -12.99 5.74
CA ARG A 199 -25.25 -13.99 6.28
C ARG A 199 -24.90 -14.41 7.70
#